data_7e7f8141e20468a48c34a0d9dd945e50
#
_entry.id   7e7f8141e20468a48c34a0d9dd945e50
#
_cell.length_a   1.000
_cell.length_b   1.000
_cell.length_c   1.000
_cell.angle_alpha   90.00
_cell.angle_beta   90.00
_cell.angle_gamma   90.00
#
_symmetry.space_group_name_H-M   'P 1'
#
loop_
_entity.id
_entity.type
_entity.pdbx_description
1 polymer ?
#
loop_
_entity_poly.entity_id
_entity_poly.type
_entity_poly.pdbx_seq_one_letter_code
_entity_poly.pdbx_strand_id
1 'polypeptide(L)'
;RVNNWGTCLLYQFYLFGTVLEDEAIVDKFRSSYDDWVKGNLFPNGTTTDLLGRDAFAYHAYDLLFFARLCHLKAMYEGYEAAEAFYKKDVHWGASIRNSVVFWKPFLLDSKKYTHLEFVGTEYEPDKKRSDYNKAYNPSGTLYVIDELYEIDKELKEVLDYYKRNPDVSLKLGLSFLRWH
;
A
#
# COMPACT_ATOMS: atom_id res chain seq x y z
N ARG A 1 -3.69 4.82 -16.36
CA ARG A 1 -2.32 5.08 -15.84
C ARG A 1 -1.99 4.02 -14.82
N VAL A 2 -0.84 3.43 -14.94
CA VAL A 2 -0.32 2.45 -13.99
C VAL A 2 0.31 3.21 -12.82
N ASN A 3 -0.51 3.50 -11.80
CA ASN A 3 -0.14 4.22 -10.57
C ASN A 3 -1.27 4.08 -9.55
N ASN A 4 -1.22 4.79 -8.42
CA ASN A 4 -2.24 4.79 -7.37
C ASN A 4 -3.69 4.96 -7.87
N TRP A 5 -3.92 5.77 -8.91
CA TRP A 5 -5.26 5.92 -9.52
C TRP A 5 -5.75 4.61 -10.13
N GLY A 6 -4.87 3.90 -10.79
CA GLY A 6 -5.22 2.62 -11.37
C GLY A 6 -5.40 1.52 -10.33
N THR A 7 -4.60 1.52 -9.28
CA THR A 7 -4.78 0.61 -8.15
C THR A 7 -6.12 0.87 -7.45
N CYS A 8 -6.49 2.16 -7.32
CA CYS A 8 -7.82 2.56 -6.83
C CYS A 8 -8.95 1.99 -7.72
N LEU A 9 -8.78 2.07 -9.04
CA LEU A 9 -9.77 1.53 -9.99
C LEU A 9 -9.89 0.00 -9.90
N LEU A 10 -8.77 -0.72 -9.75
CA LEU A 10 -8.78 -2.16 -9.52
C LEU A 10 -9.54 -2.53 -8.23
N TYR A 11 -9.27 -1.78 -7.16
CA TYR A 11 -10.00 -1.93 -5.91
C TYR A 11 -11.51 -1.72 -6.09
N GLN A 12 -11.91 -0.67 -6.85
CA GLN A 12 -13.32 -0.39 -7.13
C GLN A 12 -13.98 -1.50 -7.96
N PHE A 13 -13.31 -2.04 -8.97
CA PHE A 13 -13.84 -3.16 -9.75
C PHE A 13 -14.09 -4.38 -8.85
N TYR A 14 -13.12 -4.73 -8.01
CA TYR A 14 -13.31 -5.86 -7.11
C TYR A 14 -14.41 -5.60 -6.08
N LEU A 15 -14.42 -4.40 -5.46
CA LEU A 15 -15.43 -4.01 -4.46
C LEU A 15 -16.84 -4.06 -5.06
N PHE A 16 -17.07 -3.34 -6.17
CA PHE A 16 -18.42 -3.26 -6.75
C PHE A 16 -18.86 -4.57 -7.34
N GLY A 17 -17.98 -5.29 -8.04
CA GLY A 17 -18.30 -6.59 -8.59
C GLY A 17 -18.72 -7.60 -7.52
N THR A 18 -17.99 -7.59 -6.38
CA THR A 18 -18.30 -8.51 -5.27
C THR A 18 -19.58 -8.11 -4.52
N VAL A 19 -19.75 -6.82 -4.21
CA VAL A 19 -20.92 -6.32 -3.46
C VAL A 19 -22.21 -6.42 -4.28
N LEU A 20 -22.13 -6.19 -5.59
CA LEU A 20 -23.28 -6.26 -6.49
C LEU A 20 -23.50 -7.67 -7.06
N GLU A 21 -22.62 -8.62 -6.71
CA GLU A 21 -22.63 -9.99 -7.29
C GLU A 21 -22.57 -9.96 -8.83
N ASP A 22 -21.85 -8.98 -9.40
CA ASP A 22 -21.70 -8.79 -10.85
C ASP A 22 -20.38 -9.40 -11.34
N GLU A 23 -20.47 -10.62 -11.86
CA GLU A 23 -19.31 -11.37 -12.34
C GLU A 23 -18.59 -10.67 -13.51
N ALA A 24 -19.31 -9.91 -14.34
CA ALA A 24 -18.68 -9.17 -15.44
C ALA A 24 -17.75 -8.05 -14.94
N ILE A 25 -18.07 -7.44 -13.81
CA ILE A 25 -17.20 -6.45 -13.16
C ILE A 25 -16.00 -7.14 -12.48
N VAL A 26 -16.23 -8.28 -11.81
CA VAL A 26 -15.15 -9.09 -11.21
C VAL A 26 -14.18 -9.58 -12.28
N ASP A 27 -14.67 -10.01 -13.44
CA ASP A 27 -13.82 -10.44 -14.56
C ASP A 27 -12.95 -9.30 -15.12
N LYS A 28 -13.41 -8.07 -15.08
CA LYS A 28 -12.56 -6.91 -15.41
C LYS A 28 -11.40 -6.77 -14.44
N PHE A 29 -11.64 -6.97 -13.15
CA PHE A 29 -10.56 -7.00 -12.17
C PHE A 29 -9.58 -8.14 -12.48
N ARG A 30 -10.06 -9.36 -12.65
CA ARG A 30 -9.22 -10.56 -12.91
C ARG A 30 -8.37 -10.39 -14.16
N SER A 31 -8.95 -9.92 -15.26
CA SER A 31 -8.25 -9.74 -16.54
C SER A 31 -7.24 -8.59 -16.55
N SER A 32 -7.41 -7.59 -15.67
CA SER A 32 -6.54 -6.42 -15.64
C SER A 32 -5.45 -6.50 -14.56
N TYR A 33 -5.63 -7.31 -13.53
CA TYR A 33 -4.80 -7.28 -12.32
C TYR A 33 -3.32 -7.54 -12.60
N ASP A 34 -2.98 -8.65 -13.25
CA ASP A 34 -1.59 -9.04 -13.45
C ASP A 34 -0.81 -8.03 -14.30
N ASP A 35 -1.42 -7.54 -15.38
CA ASP A 35 -0.78 -6.53 -16.23
C ASP A 35 -0.61 -5.20 -15.50
N TRP A 36 -1.59 -4.84 -14.67
CA TRP A 36 -1.51 -3.63 -13.86
C TRP A 36 -0.42 -3.71 -12.81
N VAL A 37 -0.36 -4.81 -12.08
CA VAL A 37 0.66 -5.01 -11.04
C VAL A 37 2.06 -5.07 -11.64
N LYS A 38 2.26 -5.75 -12.78
CA LYS A 38 3.54 -5.75 -13.52
C LYS A 38 4.04 -4.34 -13.88
N GLY A 39 3.12 -3.42 -14.17
CA GLY A 39 3.47 -2.04 -14.50
C GLY A 39 3.64 -1.13 -13.27
N ASN A 40 3.12 -1.52 -12.11
CA ASN A 40 3.08 -0.68 -10.91
C ASN A 40 4.06 -1.10 -9.82
N LEU A 41 4.19 -2.40 -9.55
CA LEU A 41 5.10 -2.94 -8.54
C LEU A 41 6.36 -3.48 -9.20
N PHE A 42 7.53 -3.14 -8.64
CA PHE A 42 8.81 -3.56 -9.19
C PHE A 42 9.49 -4.64 -8.34
N PRO A 43 10.36 -5.48 -8.94
CA PRO A 43 11.07 -6.54 -8.22
C PRO A 43 11.93 -6.06 -7.04
N ASN A 44 12.40 -4.80 -7.08
CA ASN A 44 13.15 -4.18 -5.98
C ASN A 44 12.26 -3.65 -4.85
N GLY A 45 10.92 -3.81 -4.94
CA GLY A 45 9.95 -3.38 -3.96
C GLY A 45 9.45 -1.93 -4.14
N THR A 46 9.97 -1.16 -5.09
CA THR A 46 9.46 0.19 -5.37
C THR A 46 8.10 0.12 -6.09
N THR A 47 7.34 1.21 -6.04
CA THR A 47 6.13 1.43 -6.83
C THR A 47 6.34 2.50 -7.89
N THR A 48 5.51 2.52 -8.93
CA THR A 48 5.53 3.59 -9.94
C THR A 48 5.38 4.97 -9.30
N ASP A 49 4.54 5.08 -8.27
CA ASP A 49 4.32 6.34 -7.56
C ASP A 49 5.56 6.79 -6.77
N LEU A 50 6.28 5.88 -6.12
CA LEU A 50 7.53 6.22 -5.46
C LEU A 50 8.57 6.72 -6.47
N LEU A 51 8.73 6.02 -7.61
CA LEU A 51 9.71 6.39 -8.62
C LEU A 51 9.38 7.71 -9.32
N GLY A 52 8.09 7.95 -9.62
CA GLY A 52 7.67 9.15 -10.34
C GLY A 52 7.49 10.39 -9.46
N ARG A 53 7.18 10.18 -8.18
CA ARG A 53 6.91 11.29 -7.24
C ARG A 53 8.03 11.49 -6.24
N ASP A 54 8.98 10.56 -6.15
CA ASP A 54 10.05 10.57 -5.14
C ASP A 54 9.50 10.78 -3.72
N ALA A 55 8.47 9.99 -3.37
CA ALA A 55 7.76 10.18 -2.11
C ALA A 55 7.20 8.87 -1.53
N PHE A 56 7.61 8.53 -0.30
CA PHE A 56 7.02 7.41 0.43
C PHE A 56 5.55 7.62 0.81
N ALA A 57 5.11 8.87 0.94
CA ALA A 57 3.69 9.17 1.11
C ALA A 57 2.86 8.63 -0.07
N TYR A 58 3.37 8.71 -1.30
CA TYR A 58 2.69 8.17 -2.48
C TYR A 58 2.86 6.66 -2.64
N HIS A 59 4.01 6.12 -2.26
CA HIS A 59 4.19 4.67 -2.14
C HIS A 59 3.16 4.04 -1.19
N ALA A 60 3.01 4.63 0.00
CA ALA A 60 2.01 4.19 0.97
C ALA A 60 0.57 4.37 0.46
N TYR A 61 0.29 5.47 -0.27
CA TYR A 61 -1.04 5.72 -0.81
C TYR A 61 -1.42 4.71 -1.90
N ASP A 62 -0.46 4.27 -2.71
CA ASP A 62 -0.68 3.19 -3.68
C ASP A 62 -0.91 1.85 -2.96
N LEU A 63 -0.07 1.53 -1.97
CA LEU A 63 -0.21 0.31 -1.16
C LEU A 63 -1.51 0.26 -0.35
N LEU A 64 -2.14 1.39 -0.04
CA LEU A 64 -3.44 1.43 0.63
C LEU A 64 -4.51 0.66 -0.16
N PHE A 65 -4.59 0.87 -1.47
CA PHE A 65 -5.61 0.21 -2.29
C PHE A 65 -5.32 -1.28 -2.44
N PHE A 66 -4.06 -1.68 -2.48
CA PHE A 66 -3.68 -3.10 -2.41
C PHE A 66 -4.02 -3.71 -1.04
N ALA A 67 -3.79 -2.99 0.06
CA ALA A 67 -4.18 -3.45 1.39
C ALA A 67 -5.70 -3.66 1.51
N ARG A 68 -6.48 -2.74 0.99
CA ARG A 68 -7.94 -2.85 0.92
C ARG A 68 -8.42 -3.99 0.04
N LEU A 69 -7.75 -4.26 -1.08
CA LEU A 69 -8.00 -5.44 -1.90
C LEU A 69 -7.76 -6.73 -1.11
N CYS A 70 -6.64 -6.82 -0.39
CA CYS A 70 -6.35 -7.97 0.48
C CYS A 70 -7.43 -8.15 1.55
N HIS A 71 -7.86 -7.05 2.18
CA HIS A 71 -8.92 -7.09 3.19
C HIS A 71 -10.26 -7.58 2.62
N LEU A 72 -10.68 -7.06 1.47
CA LEU A 72 -11.89 -7.55 0.78
C LEU A 72 -11.79 -9.03 0.42
N LYS A 73 -10.64 -9.48 -0.08
CA LYS A 73 -10.42 -10.90 -0.36
C LYS A 73 -10.53 -11.75 0.90
N ALA A 74 -10.01 -11.28 2.03
CA ALA A 74 -10.15 -11.98 3.30
C ALA A 74 -11.62 -12.12 3.73
N MET A 75 -12.43 -11.07 3.50
CA MET A 75 -13.87 -11.09 3.81
C MET A 75 -14.68 -12.04 2.93
N TYR A 76 -14.39 -12.10 1.63
CA TYR A 76 -15.22 -12.82 0.65
C TYR A 76 -14.66 -14.17 0.22
N GLU A 77 -13.33 -14.33 0.23
CA GLU A 77 -12.65 -15.56 -0.22
C GLU A 77 -11.88 -16.25 0.92
N GLY A 78 -11.76 -15.61 2.09
CA GLY A 78 -11.04 -16.12 3.26
C GLY A 78 -9.59 -15.66 3.35
N TYR A 79 -9.02 -15.78 4.56
CA TYR A 79 -7.67 -15.29 4.87
C TYR A 79 -6.57 -15.99 4.06
N GLU A 80 -6.69 -17.28 3.78
CA GLU A 80 -5.72 -18.01 2.96
C GLU A 80 -5.63 -17.46 1.54
N ALA A 81 -6.78 -17.14 0.92
CA ALA A 81 -6.83 -16.53 -0.40
C ALA A 81 -6.24 -15.12 -0.40
N ALA A 82 -6.51 -14.34 0.64
CA ALA A 82 -5.95 -13.00 0.80
C ALA A 82 -4.42 -13.03 1.01
N GLU A 83 -3.92 -13.97 1.80
CA GLU A 83 -2.48 -14.16 2.02
C GLU A 83 -1.76 -14.61 0.73
N ALA A 84 -2.36 -15.57 0.01
CA ALA A 84 -1.85 -15.99 -1.29
C ALA A 84 -1.81 -14.83 -2.30
N PHE A 85 -2.85 -14.00 -2.33
CA PHE A 85 -2.92 -12.81 -3.17
C PHE A 85 -1.87 -11.77 -2.79
N TYR A 86 -1.68 -11.48 -1.50
CA TYR A 86 -0.66 -10.57 -0.97
C TYR A 86 0.76 -10.98 -1.34
N LYS A 87 1.04 -12.30 -1.32
CA LYS A 87 2.35 -12.90 -1.62
C LYS A 87 2.56 -13.22 -3.10
N LYS A 88 1.51 -13.13 -3.94
CA LYS A 88 1.57 -13.51 -5.35
C LYS A 88 2.70 -12.80 -6.06
N ASP A 89 3.68 -13.56 -6.53
CA ASP A 89 4.70 -13.08 -7.48
C ASP A 89 4.05 -12.92 -8.85
N VAL A 90 3.99 -11.69 -9.32
CA VAL A 90 3.40 -11.37 -10.64
C VAL A 90 4.47 -11.14 -11.70
N HIS A 91 5.72 -10.84 -11.30
CA HIS A 91 6.82 -10.56 -12.19
C HIS A 91 8.17 -10.48 -11.46
N TRP A 92 8.97 -11.54 -11.51
CA TRP A 92 10.36 -11.58 -10.99
C TRP A 92 10.51 -11.10 -9.53
N GLY A 93 9.60 -11.48 -8.65
CA GLY A 93 9.58 -11.08 -7.25
C GLY A 93 8.72 -9.84 -6.97
N ALA A 94 8.14 -9.20 -7.97
CA ALA A 94 7.20 -8.10 -7.75
C ALA A 94 5.90 -8.65 -7.13
N SER A 95 5.59 -8.19 -5.93
CA SER A 95 4.39 -8.55 -5.17
C SER A 95 4.02 -7.41 -4.21
N ILE A 96 2.79 -7.42 -3.73
CA ILE A 96 2.37 -6.47 -2.69
C ILE A 96 3.29 -6.62 -1.47
N ARG A 97 3.54 -7.87 -1.03
CA ARG A 97 4.44 -8.16 0.10
C ARG A 97 5.84 -7.60 -0.11
N ASN A 98 6.41 -7.76 -1.29
CA ASN A 98 7.75 -7.25 -1.57
C ASN A 98 7.84 -5.72 -1.41
N SER A 99 6.82 -4.99 -1.86
CA SER A 99 6.76 -3.53 -1.71
C SER A 99 6.60 -3.10 -0.24
N VAL A 100 5.88 -3.87 0.56
CA VAL A 100 5.76 -3.63 2.01
C VAL A 100 7.07 -3.94 2.72
N VAL A 101 7.75 -5.03 2.39
CA VAL A 101 9.05 -5.40 2.96
C VAL A 101 10.12 -4.35 2.63
N PHE A 102 10.15 -3.85 1.40
CA PHE A 102 11.02 -2.75 0.99
C PHE A 102 10.77 -1.48 1.82
N TRP A 103 9.52 -1.15 2.09
CA TRP A 103 9.13 0.06 2.83
C TRP A 103 9.39 -0.04 4.35
N LYS A 104 9.30 -1.26 4.93
CA LYS A 104 9.37 -1.51 6.38
C LYS A 104 10.59 -0.86 7.09
N PRO A 105 11.84 -0.89 6.57
CA PRO A 105 12.98 -0.22 7.21
C PRO A 105 12.78 1.30 7.42
N PHE A 106 12.12 1.98 6.49
CA PHE A 106 11.81 3.40 6.58
C PHE A 106 10.76 3.73 7.65
N LEU A 107 10.00 2.71 8.07
CA LEU A 107 9.04 2.83 9.17
C LEU A 107 9.70 2.61 10.54
N LEU A 108 10.71 1.73 10.62
CA LEU A 108 11.28 1.27 11.89
C LEU A 108 12.55 2.01 12.32
N ASP A 109 13.35 2.47 11.39
CA ASP A 109 14.64 3.09 11.68
C ASP A 109 14.85 4.38 10.89
N SER A 110 14.12 5.42 11.29
CA SER A 110 14.20 6.74 10.69
C SER A 110 15.56 7.44 10.85
N LYS A 111 16.46 6.92 11.68
CA LYS A 111 17.82 7.44 11.81
C LYS A 111 18.76 6.90 10.73
N LYS A 112 18.52 5.65 10.32
CA LYS A 112 19.33 4.95 9.31
C LYS A 112 18.71 5.03 7.92
N TYR A 113 17.40 4.96 7.84
CA TYR A 113 16.64 4.97 6.60
C TYR A 113 15.79 6.23 6.54
N THR A 114 16.39 7.31 6.04
CA THR A 114 15.70 8.59 5.84
C THR A 114 15.44 8.81 4.36
N HIS A 115 14.30 9.40 4.04
CA HIS A 115 13.95 9.83 2.71
C HIS A 115 13.45 11.27 2.78
N LEU A 116 13.89 12.12 1.85
CA LEU A 116 13.36 13.46 1.70
C LEU A 116 12.29 13.42 0.60
N GLU A 117 11.07 13.77 0.99
CA GLU A 117 9.92 13.69 0.10
C GLU A 117 10.02 14.67 -1.07
N PHE A 118 9.73 14.20 -2.27
CA PHE A 118 9.56 14.95 -3.51
C PHE A 118 10.81 15.64 -4.09
N VAL A 119 12.01 15.37 -3.59
CA VAL A 119 13.23 16.06 -4.06
C VAL A 119 13.53 15.76 -5.51
N GLY A 120 13.36 14.50 -5.92
CA GLY A 120 13.59 14.01 -7.29
C GLY A 120 12.32 13.98 -8.16
N THR A 121 11.20 14.57 -7.72
CA THR A 121 9.95 14.53 -8.47
C THR A 121 10.06 15.27 -9.82
N GLU A 122 9.52 14.64 -10.88
CA GLU A 122 9.34 15.28 -12.19
C GLU A 122 8.03 16.07 -12.28
N TYR A 123 7.17 15.99 -11.27
CA TYR A 123 5.85 16.64 -11.27
C TYR A 123 5.91 17.99 -10.55
N GLU A 124 5.97 19.09 -11.32
CA GLU A 124 6.13 20.46 -10.82
C GLU A 124 5.20 20.86 -9.65
N PRO A 125 3.91 20.43 -9.59
CA PRO A 125 3.07 20.76 -8.44
C PRO A 125 3.58 20.21 -7.11
N ASP A 126 4.37 19.13 -7.10
CA ASP A 126 4.93 18.56 -5.86
C ASP A 126 5.94 19.49 -5.20
N LYS A 127 6.67 20.28 -5.99
CA LYS A 127 7.63 21.26 -5.49
C LYS A 127 6.99 22.41 -4.69
N LYS A 128 5.66 22.54 -4.80
CA LYS A 128 4.86 23.54 -4.05
C LYS A 128 4.21 22.96 -2.79
N ARG A 129 4.43 21.67 -2.49
CA ARG A 129 3.86 21.01 -1.33
C ARG A 129 4.55 21.44 -0.04
N SER A 130 3.79 21.41 1.05
CA SER A 130 4.33 21.73 2.38
C SER A 130 5.35 20.72 2.91
N ASP A 131 5.36 19.51 2.36
CA ASP A 131 6.25 18.40 2.69
C ASP A 131 7.42 18.24 1.68
N TYR A 132 7.50 19.09 0.64
CA TYR A 132 8.63 19.11 -0.29
C TYR A 132 9.96 19.30 0.44
N ASN A 133 10.94 18.45 0.11
CA ASN A 133 12.29 18.46 0.71
C ASN A 133 12.30 18.33 2.26
N LYS A 134 11.27 17.67 2.81
CA LYS A 134 11.21 17.33 4.23
C LYS A 134 11.36 15.84 4.44
N ALA A 135 11.90 15.45 5.59
CA ALA A 135 12.00 14.05 5.95
C ALA A 135 10.60 13.38 5.95
N TYR A 136 10.54 12.21 5.35
CA TYR A 136 9.34 11.38 5.38
C TYR A 136 8.89 11.13 6.83
N ASN A 137 7.62 11.37 7.09
CA ASN A 137 6.98 11.08 8.37
C ASN A 137 6.01 9.90 8.23
N PRO A 138 6.37 8.71 8.72
CA PRO A 138 5.54 7.52 8.56
C PRO A 138 4.23 7.56 9.33
N SER A 139 4.07 8.42 10.35
CA SER A 139 2.87 8.45 11.20
C SER A 139 1.57 8.66 10.42
N GLY A 140 1.62 9.39 9.29
CA GLY A 140 0.46 9.62 8.42
C GLY A 140 0.10 8.44 7.51
N THR A 141 0.89 7.37 7.49
CA THR A 141 0.74 6.24 6.56
C THR A 141 0.59 4.87 7.24
N LEU A 142 0.67 4.83 8.57
CA LEU A 142 0.61 3.59 9.35
C LEU A 142 -0.71 2.82 9.23
N TYR A 143 -1.77 3.49 8.79
CA TYR A 143 -3.06 2.84 8.53
C TYR A 143 -2.95 1.73 7.47
N VAL A 144 -2.00 1.82 6.53
CA VAL A 144 -1.74 0.75 5.53
C VAL A 144 -1.23 -0.51 6.22
N ILE A 145 -0.33 -0.34 7.19
CA ILE A 145 0.22 -1.45 7.98
C ILE A 145 -0.87 -2.08 8.85
N ASP A 146 -1.74 -1.25 9.43
CA ASP A 146 -2.86 -1.74 10.23
C ASP A 146 -3.84 -2.57 9.40
N GLU A 147 -4.17 -2.13 8.17
CA GLU A 147 -4.99 -2.89 7.21
C GLU A 147 -4.35 -4.24 6.84
N LEU A 148 -3.03 -4.28 6.66
CA LEU A 148 -2.31 -5.50 6.24
C LEU A 148 -1.96 -6.43 7.40
N TYR A 149 -1.99 -5.96 8.65
CA TYR A 149 -1.55 -6.75 9.81
C TYR A 149 -2.32 -8.06 9.98
N GLU A 150 -3.61 -8.10 9.64
CA GLU A 150 -4.39 -9.32 9.72
C GLU A 150 -3.94 -10.37 8.69
N ILE A 151 -3.41 -9.92 7.56
CA ILE A 151 -2.90 -10.77 6.47
C ILE A 151 -1.44 -11.16 6.71
N ASP A 152 -0.63 -10.22 7.22
CA ASP A 152 0.80 -10.42 7.46
C ASP A 152 1.16 -10.09 8.92
N LYS A 153 1.21 -11.11 9.77
CA LYS A 153 1.50 -10.94 11.20
C LYS A 153 2.93 -10.45 11.50
N GLU A 154 3.86 -10.52 10.54
CA GLU A 154 5.20 -9.94 10.68
C GLU A 154 5.17 -8.41 10.78
N LEU A 155 4.06 -7.78 10.35
CA LEU A 155 3.86 -6.33 10.47
C LEU A 155 3.55 -5.87 11.91
N LYS A 156 3.30 -6.81 12.83
CA LYS A 156 3.13 -6.50 14.26
C LYS A 156 4.32 -5.73 14.83
N GLU A 157 5.52 -6.01 14.36
CA GLU A 157 6.73 -5.31 14.78
C GLU A 157 6.62 -3.80 14.54
N VAL A 158 6.09 -3.38 13.40
CA VAL A 158 5.89 -1.96 13.05
C VAL A 158 4.86 -1.34 13.99
N LEU A 159 3.72 -1.98 14.18
CA LEU A 159 2.66 -1.48 15.07
C LEU A 159 3.14 -1.37 16.52
N ASP A 160 3.88 -2.38 17.01
CA ASP A 160 4.43 -2.38 18.37
C ASP A 160 5.50 -1.29 18.55
N TYR A 161 6.32 -1.02 17.53
CA TYR A 161 7.28 0.07 17.56
C TYR A 161 6.59 1.41 17.81
N TYR A 162 5.53 1.71 17.05
CA TYR A 162 4.79 2.97 17.18
C TYR A 162 3.96 3.07 18.45
N LYS A 163 3.40 1.96 18.95
CA LYS A 163 2.71 1.94 20.24
C LYS A 163 3.63 2.27 21.43
N ARG A 164 4.92 1.93 21.33
CA ARG A 164 5.91 2.20 22.39
C ARG A 164 6.54 3.59 22.30
N ASN A 165 6.34 4.31 21.19
CA ASN A 165 6.87 5.64 20.95
C ASN A 165 5.75 6.67 20.92
N PRO A 166 5.28 7.19 22.08
CA PRO A 166 4.10 8.04 22.17
C PRO A 166 4.25 9.39 21.47
N ASP A 167 5.48 9.83 21.17
CA ASP A 167 5.75 11.04 20.40
C ASP A 167 5.33 10.92 18.91
N VAL A 168 5.08 9.70 18.48
CA VAL A 168 4.51 9.41 17.17
C VAL A 168 3.01 9.23 17.36
N SER A 169 2.24 10.30 17.21
CA SER A 169 0.77 10.20 17.30
C SER A 169 0.28 9.27 16.19
N LEU A 170 -0.09 8.06 16.57
CA LEU A 170 -0.89 7.15 15.76
C LEU A 170 -2.23 7.85 15.49
N LYS A 171 -2.29 8.68 14.46
CA LYS A 171 -3.56 8.99 13.81
C LYS A 171 -3.96 7.75 13.03
N LEU A 172 -4.34 6.73 13.78
CA LEU A 172 -5.02 5.58 13.23
C LEU A 172 -6.26 6.16 12.55
N GLY A 173 -6.33 6.05 11.24
CA GLY A 173 -7.51 6.47 10.49
C GLY A 173 -8.74 5.68 10.93
N LEU A 174 -9.90 6.04 10.42
CA LEU A 174 -11.19 5.40 10.69
C LEU A 174 -11.30 3.91 10.32
N SER A 175 -10.19 3.27 9.94
CA SER A 175 -10.07 1.82 9.78
C SER A 175 -10.38 1.02 11.06
N PHE A 176 -10.51 1.70 12.20
CA PHE A 176 -11.02 1.12 13.46
C PHE A 176 -12.49 0.71 13.48
N LEU A 177 -13.26 1.04 12.48
CA LEU A 177 -14.56 0.42 12.31
C LEU A 177 -14.39 -0.98 11.71
N ARG A 178 -13.59 -1.80 12.36
CA ARG A 178 -13.64 -3.24 12.16
C ARG A 178 -15.02 -3.69 12.60
N TRP A 179 -15.79 -4.11 11.65
CA TRP A 179 -17.03 -4.84 11.92
C TRP A 179 -16.62 -6.13 12.62
N HIS A 180 -16.82 -6.17 13.94
CA HIS A 180 -16.79 -7.40 14.71
C HIS A 180 -18.10 -8.13 14.55
#